data_137e8b13f3014ae3cb7d409e775cd36a
#
_entry.id   137e8b13f3014ae3cb7d409e775cd36a
#
_cell.length_a   1.000
_cell.length_b   1.000
_cell.length_c   1.000
_cell.angle_alpha   90.00
_cell.angle_beta   90.00
_cell.angle_gamma   90.00
#
_symmetry.space_group_name_H-M   'P 1'
#
loop_
_entity.id
_entity.type
_entity.pdbx_description
1 polymer ?
#
loop_
_entity_poly.entity_id
_entity_poly.type
_entity_poly.pdbx_seq_one_letter_code
_entity_poly.pdbx_strand_id
1 'polypeptide(L)'
;LGAGMSGGLIHVAGDCGDSAGGLIAGKRFGMTGGTIVIDGSAAARTAEKMRRGTIIVRGATGAMAGVRMLGGTIVAEGGVGPDAGRLMRRGTILASRLIAGADIPATFADCGVHDLVILRIMARNWTRELGPLAPRFTPHVVRRYAGDLATIGKGELLLPA
;
A
#
# COMPACT_ATOMS: atom_id res chain seq x y z
N LEU A 1 -0.98 -4.02 14.52
CA LEU A 1 -2.40 -3.96 14.19
C LEU A 1 -2.70 -4.86 12.99
N GLY A 2 -3.78 -5.68 13.03
CA GLY A 2 -4.22 -6.49 11.90
C GLY A 2 -3.19 -7.47 11.34
N ALA A 3 -2.14 -7.79 12.09
CA ALA A 3 -1.12 -8.73 11.67
C ALA A 3 -1.74 -10.12 11.43
N GLY A 4 -1.45 -10.71 10.26
CA GLY A 4 -2.01 -12.00 9.86
C GLY A 4 -3.52 -12.03 9.64
N MET A 5 -4.19 -10.87 9.55
CA MET A 5 -5.64 -10.75 9.29
C MET A 5 -6.02 -11.49 8.01
N SER A 6 -7.14 -12.21 8.03
CA SER A 6 -7.60 -13.00 6.88
C SER A 6 -8.92 -12.51 6.27
N GLY A 7 -9.59 -11.55 6.90
CA GLY A 7 -10.84 -10.94 6.43
C GLY A 7 -11.38 -9.93 7.42
N GLY A 8 -12.50 -9.31 7.11
CA GLY A 8 -13.14 -8.29 7.93
C GLY A 8 -12.57 -6.89 7.74
N LEU A 9 -12.97 -5.97 8.60
CA LEU A 9 -12.62 -4.54 8.57
C LEU A 9 -12.08 -4.11 9.93
N ILE A 10 -10.93 -3.43 9.93
CA ILE A 10 -10.40 -2.72 11.08
C ILE A 10 -10.35 -1.23 10.73
N HIS A 11 -10.92 -0.39 11.59
CA HIS A 11 -10.81 1.07 11.49
C HIS A 11 -10.11 1.63 12.72
N VAL A 12 -9.11 2.47 12.50
CA VAL A 12 -8.32 3.14 13.53
C VAL A 12 -8.49 4.65 13.36
N ALA A 13 -9.05 5.31 14.36
CA ALA A 13 -9.33 6.76 14.33
C ALA A 13 -8.07 7.64 14.54
N GLY A 14 -6.89 7.05 14.72
CA GLY A 14 -5.63 7.77 14.94
C GLY A 14 -4.47 7.11 14.21
N ASP A 15 -3.28 7.30 14.75
CA ASP A 15 -2.06 6.72 14.19
C ASP A 15 -1.91 5.24 14.53
N CYS A 16 -1.13 4.53 13.72
CA CYS A 16 -0.79 3.14 13.92
C CYS A 16 0.73 2.96 13.99
N GLY A 17 1.18 2.13 14.92
CA GLY A 17 2.58 1.74 15.02
C GLY A 17 3.06 0.85 13.88
N ASP A 18 4.24 0.27 14.05
CA ASP A 18 4.90 -0.56 13.04
C ASP A 18 4.10 -1.78 12.60
N SER A 19 4.34 -2.19 11.37
CA SER A 19 3.86 -3.45 10.79
C SER A 19 2.33 -3.62 10.79
N ALA A 20 1.56 -2.54 10.56
CA ALA A 20 0.12 -2.65 10.33
C ALA A 20 -0.15 -3.63 9.18
N GLY A 21 -1.02 -4.64 9.39
CA GLY A 21 -1.27 -5.71 8.42
C GLY A 21 -0.08 -6.63 8.15
N GLY A 22 0.98 -6.50 8.93
CA GLY A 22 2.24 -7.20 8.73
C GLY A 22 2.29 -8.62 9.25
N LEU A 23 3.50 -9.11 9.43
CA LEU A 23 3.79 -10.48 9.80
C LEU A 23 3.59 -10.71 11.30
N ILE A 24 3.03 -11.86 11.65
CA ILE A 24 3.07 -12.41 13.01
C ILE A 24 4.29 -13.32 13.13
N ALA A 25 4.98 -13.29 14.27
CA ALA A 25 6.08 -14.19 14.56
C ALA A 25 5.68 -15.66 14.32
N GLY A 26 6.50 -16.42 13.63
CA GLY A 26 6.23 -17.82 13.27
C GLY A 26 5.28 -18.03 12.09
N LYS A 27 4.68 -16.98 11.51
CA LYS A 27 3.86 -17.07 10.31
C LYS A 27 4.66 -16.74 9.05
N ARG A 28 4.25 -17.31 7.92
CA ARG A 28 4.90 -17.11 6.62
C ARG A 28 4.49 -15.81 5.95
N PHE A 29 3.26 -15.36 6.19
CA PHE A 29 2.63 -14.22 5.54
C PHE A 29 2.08 -13.24 6.57
N GLY A 30 2.03 -11.97 6.19
CA GLY A 30 1.24 -10.95 6.85
C GLY A 30 -0.24 -11.12 6.55
N MET A 31 -0.96 -10.03 6.39
CA MET A 31 -2.39 -10.00 6.06
C MET A 31 -2.68 -10.81 4.79
N THR A 32 -3.71 -11.65 4.84
CA THR A 32 -4.13 -12.52 3.73
C THR A 32 -5.51 -12.18 3.19
N GLY A 33 -6.19 -11.17 3.74
CA GLY A 33 -7.49 -10.65 3.32
C GLY A 33 -8.04 -9.63 4.28
N GLY A 34 -9.11 -8.96 3.89
CA GLY A 34 -9.77 -7.91 4.67
C GLY A 34 -9.27 -6.50 4.35
N THR A 35 -9.75 -5.54 5.11
CA THR A 35 -9.42 -4.11 4.94
C THR A 35 -9.02 -3.48 6.27
N ILE A 36 -7.97 -2.68 6.27
CA ILE A 36 -7.55 -1.85 7.39
C ILE A 36 -7.61 -0.40 6.95
N VAL A 37 -8.30 0.45 7.71
CA VAL A 37 -8.37 1.90 7.50
C VAL A 37 -7.75 2.60 8.71
N ILE A 38 -6.78 3.46 8.47
CA ILE A 38 -6.05 4.22 9.48
C ILE A 38 -6.25 5.70 9.17
N ASP A 39 -6.94 6.45 10.04
CA ASP A 39 -7.22 7.87 9.82
C ASP A 39 -5.98 8.75 10.02
N GLY A 40 -5.04 8.31 10.83
CA GLY A 40 -3.75 8.95 11.01
C GLY A 40 -2.66 8.36 10.09
N SER A 41 -1.43 8.40 10.57
CA SER A 41 -0.25 7.83 9.91
C SER A 41 0.02 6.41 10.39
N ALA A 42 0.68 5.63 9.57
CA ALA A 42 1.20 4.31 9.94
C ALA A 42 2.73 4.36 9.97
N ALA A 43 3.32 3.74 10.98
CA ALA A 43 4.77 3.71 11.13
C ALA A 43 5.43 2.75 10.10
N ALA A 44 6.65 2.29 10.35
CA ALA A 44 7.42 1.51 9.40
C ALA A 44 6.80 0.14 9.10
N ARG A 45 7.16 -0.41 7.94
CA ARG A 45 6.82 -1.78 7.51
C ARG A 45 5.32 -2.10 7.43
N THR A 46 4.49 -1.09 7.19
CA THR A 46 3.06 -1.30 6.89
C THR A 46 2.92 -2.30 5.74
N ALA A 47 2.05 -3.30 5.88
CA ALA A 47 1.83 -4.39 4.92
C ALA A 47 3.04 -5.31 4.67
N GLU A 48 3.95 -5.45 5.63
CA GLU A 48 5.07 -6.39 5.50
C GLU A 48 4.57 -7.79 5.16
N LYS A 49 5.08 -8.37 4.05
CA LYS A 49 4.68 -9.69 3.52
C LYS A 49 3.17 -9.89 3.34
N MET A 50 2.41 -8.82 3.18
CA MET A 50 0.98 -8.89 2.86
C MET A 50 0.79 -9.69 1.57
N ARG A 51 -0.19 -10.60 1.57
CA ARG A 51 -0.52 -11.45 0.43
C ARG A 51 -1.78 -11.00 -0.29
N ARG A 52 -2.78 -10.51 0.45
CA ARG A 52 -4.07 -10.00 -0.05
C ARG A 52 -4.66 -9.02 0.93
N GLY A 53 -5.58 -8.21 0.45
CA GLY A 53 -6.33 -7.24 1.23
C GLY A 53 -5.98 -5.81 0.86
N THR A 54 -6.55 -4.87 1.57
CA THR A 54 -6.38 -3.44 1.35
C THR A 54 -6.01 -2.74 2.65
N ILE A 55 -4.99 -1.90 2.62
CA ILE A 55 -4.66 -1.00 3.74
C ILE A 55 -4.74 0.43 3.23
N ILE A 56 -5.60 1.23 3.86
CA ILE A 56 -5.81 2.64 3.55
C ILE A 56 -5.23 3.45 4.71
N VAL A 57 -4.26 4.31 4.44
CA VAL A 57 -3.63 5.21 5.40
C VAL A 57 -3.90 6.64 4.94
N ARG A 58 -4.67 7.39 5.71
CA ARG A 58 -5.01 8.78 5.36
C ARG A 58 -3.84 9.73 5.59
N GLY A 59 -3.03 9.45 6.60
CA GLY A 59 -1.73 10.07 6.80
C GLY A 59 -0.65 9.44 5.93
N ALA A 60 0.60 9.63 6.30
CA ALA A 60 1.75 9.04 5.63
C ALA A 60 2.07 7.64 6.17
N THR A 61 2.72 6.83 5.35
CA THR A 61 3.38 5.62 5.84
C THR A 61 4.86 5.90 6.11
N GLY A 62 5.41 5.24 7.14
CA GLY A 62 6.83 5.27 7.41
C GLY A 62 7.66 4.47 6.39
N ALA A 63 8.91 4.20 6.73
CA ALA A 63 9.83 3.48 5.87
C ALA A 63 9.35 2.05 5.56
N MET A 64 9.76 1.54 4.40
CA MET A 64 9.56 0.15 3.98
C MET A 64 8.09 -0.28 3.91
N ALA A 65 7.14 0.63 3.62
CA ALA A 65 5.76 0.25 3.36
C ALA A 65 5.71 -0.77 2.21
N GLY A 66 5.00 -1.89 2.38
CA GLY A 66 4.94 -2.96 1.39
C GLY A 66 6.20 -3.81 1.27
N VAL A 67 7.12 -3.76 2.24
CA VAL A 67 8.34 -4.59 2.20
C VAL A 67 8.00 -6.07 2.07
N ARG A 68 8.62 -6.74 1.08
CA ARG A 68 8.39 -8.17 0.76
C ARG A 68 6.92 -8.52 0.48
N MET A 69 6.11 -7.55 0.08
CA MET A 69 4.71 -7.73 -0.24
C MET A 69 4.52 -8.74 -1.38
N LEU A 70 3.54 -9.61 -1.26
CA LEU A 70 3.24 -10.69 -2.21
C LEU A 70 1.99 -10.42 -3.03
N GLY A 71 1.22 -9.41 -2.66
CA GLY A 71 -0.01 -8.95 -3.30
C GLY A 71 -0.85 -8.09 -2.37
N GLY A 72 -1.98 -7.61 -2.85
CA GLY A 72 -2.84 -6.67 -2.14
C GLY A 72 -2.55 -5.21 -2.51
N THR A 73 -3.18 -4.29 -1.82
CA THR A 73 -3.12 -2.85 -2.13
C THR A 73 -2.88 -2.01 -0.88
N ILE A 74 -1.96 -1.06 -0.99
CA ILE A 74 -1.77 0.02 -0.02
C ILE A 74 -2.22 1.32 -0.69
N VAL A 75 -3.05 2.10 -0.01
CA VAL A 75 -3.39 3.47 -0.40
C VAL A 75 -2.86 4.41 0.67
N ALA A 76 -1.84 5.20 0.34
CA ALA A 76 -1.19 6.15 1.25
C ALA A 76 -1.54 7.58 0.83
N GLU A 77 -2.60 8.13 1.42
CA GLU A 77 -3.13 9.46 1.07
C GLU A 77 -2.19 10.60 1.46
N GLY A 78 -1.43 10.44 2.54
CA GLY A 78 -0.42 11.41 2.98
C GLY A 78 0.97 11.19 2.38
N GLY A 79 1.14 10.08 1.62
CA GLY A 79 2.41 9.74 0.96
C GLY A 79 3.13 8.55 1.59
N VAL A 80 4.22 8.14 0.94
CA VAL A 80 5.05 7.00 1.37
C VAL A 80 6.45 7.43 1.77
N GLY A 81 6.98 6.77 2.80
CA GLY A 81 8.35 6.92 3.27
C GLY A 81 9.39 6.21 2.38
N PRO A 82 10.67 6.27 2.78
CA PRO A 82 11.75 5.66 2.03
C PRO A 82 11.60 4.15 1.92
N ASP A 83 12.22 3.58 0.88
CA ASP A 83 12.24 2.14 0.60
C ASP A 83 10.84 1.50 0.43
N ALA A 84 9.83 2.27 0.00
CA ALA A 84 8.51 1.74 -0.26
C ALA A 84 8.56 0.62 -1.32
N GLY A 85 7.93 -0.51 -1.04
CA GLY A 85 7.90 -1.67 -1.93
C GLY A 85 9.19 -2.48 -1.99
N ARG A 86 10.18 -2.21 -1.14
CA ARG A 86 11.43 -2.96 -1.14
C ARG A 86 11.19 -4.46 -1.07
N LEU A 87 11.81 -5.20 -2.01
CA LEU A 87 11.69 -6.65 -2.18
C LEU A 87 10.23 -7.13 -2.39
N MET A 88 9.30 -6.25 -2.78
CA MET A 88 7.96 -6.68 -3.13
C MET A 88 7.99 -7.55 -4.39
N ARG A 89 7.12 -8.52 -4.44
CA ARG A 89 6.99 -9.43 -5.59
C ARG A 89 5.81 -9.07 -6.47
N ARG A 90 4.70 -8.68 -5.84
CA ARG A 90 3.43 -8.29 -6.47
C ARG A 90 2.70 -7.32 -5.55
N GLY A 91 1.67 -6.69 -6.07
CA GLY A 91 0.77 -5.79 -5.35
C GLY A 91 0.94 -4.35 -5.81
N THR A 92 0.08 -3.49 -5.30
CA THR A 92 0.01 -2.09 -5.70
C THR A 92 0.18 -1.18 -4.48
N ILE A 93 1.09 -0.23 -4.57
CA ILE A 93 1.22 0.88 -3.63
C ILE A 93 0.78 2.13 -4.36
N LEU A 94 -0.39 2.67 -4.01
CA LEU A 94 -0.92 3.93 -4.52
C LEU A 94 -0.65 5.02 -3.49
N ALA A 95 0.19 5.99 -3.83
CA ALA A 95 0.56 7.07 -2.93
C ALA A 95 0.33 8.44 -3.55
N SER A 96 -0.02 9.43 -2.74
CA SER A 96 -0.19 10.80 -3.21
C SER A 96 1.16 11.45 -3.56
N ARG A 97 2.22 11.06 -2.86
CA ARG A 97 3.58 11.60 -3.03
C ARG A 97 4.61 10.73 -2.32
N LEU A 98 5.87 11.02 -2.57
CA LEU A 98 6.97 10.62 -1.70
C LEU A 98 7.10 11.66 -0.58
N ILE A 99 7.26 11.22 0.67
CA ILE A 99 7.52 12.16 1.78
C ILE A 99 8.98 12.62 1.75
N ALA A 100 9.30 13.70 2.50
CA ALA A 100 10.66 14.25 2.53
C ALA A 100 11.71 13.17 2.89
N GLY A 101 12.76 13.08 2.08
CA GLY A 101 13.83 12.08 2.23
C GLY A 101 13.50 10.70 1.65
N ALA A 102 12.36 10.54 0.98
CA ALA A 102 12.01 9.32 0.26
C ALA A 102 12.25 9.50 -1.25
N ASP A 103 12.82 8.48 -1.87
CA ASP A 103 13.04 8.39 -3.30
C ASP A 103 12.39 7.12 -3.87
N ILE A 104 12.21 7.08 -5.18
CA ILE A 104 11.86 5.84 -5.87
C ILE A 104 13.04 4.87 -5.70
N PRO A 105 12.80 3.66 -5.17
CA PRO A 105 13.90 2.70 -5.03
C PRO A 105 14.56 2.41 -6.37
N ALA A 106 15.90 2.36 -6.41
CA ALA A 106 16.68 2.15 -7.64
C ALA A 106 16.33 0.84 -8.38
N THR A 107 15.71 -0.09 -7.70
CA THR A 107 15.22 -1.37 -8.25
C THR A 107 13.86 -1.28 -8.89
N PHE A 108 13.26 -0.08 -8.99
CA PHE A 108 12.00 0.15 -9.69
C PHE A 108 12.26 0.84 -11.05
N ALA A 109 11.62 0.32 -12.09
CA ALA A 109 11.66 0.90 -13.42
C ALA A 109 10.53 1.91 -13.61
N ASP A 110 10.86 3.10 -14.11
CA ASP A 110 9.86 4.08 -14.53
C ASP A 110 9.18 3.60 -15.82
N CYS A 111 7.89 3.36 -15.76
CA CYS A 111 7.08 2.93 -16.90
C CYS A 111 6.28 4.07 -17.54
N GLY A 112 6.49 5.32 -17.10
CA GLY A 112 5.77 6.48 -17.61
C GLY A 112 4.38 6.67 -17.03
N VAL A 113 3.60 7.53 -17.69
CA VAL A 113 2.25 7.93 -17.25
C VAL A 113 1.19 7.09 -17.95
N HIS A 114 0.23 6.59 -17.16
CA HIS A 114 -0.85 5.74 -17.64
C HIS A 114 -2.20 6.18 -17.06
N ASP A 115 -3.25 6.08 -17.87
CA ASP A 115 -4.65 6.11 -17.39
C ASP A 115 -5.05 4.66 -17.06
N LEU A 116 -5.10 4.32 -15.78
CA LEU A 116 -5.37 2.98 -15.31
C LEU A 116 -6.86 2.81 -14.98
N VAL A 117 -7.62 2.22 -15.90
CA VAL A 117 -9.05 1.91 -15.73
C VAL A 117 -9.30 1.08 -14.47
N ILE A 118 -8.35 0.21 -14.09
CA ILE A 118 -8.47 -0.60 -12.87
C ILE A 118 -8.61 0.25 -11.61
N LEU A 119 -7.93 1.40 -11.52
CA LEU A 119 -8.04 2.30 -10.37
C LEU A 119 -9.44 2.92 -10.27
N ARG A 120 -10.10 3.21 -11.40
CA ARG A 120 -11.50 3.67 -11.40
C ARG A 120 -12.46 2.59 -10.88
N ILE A 121 -12.23 1.33 -11.28
CA ILE A 121 -13.02 0.19 -10.81
C ILE A 121 -12.81 -0.02 -9.31
N MET A 122 -11.55 0.00 -8.85
CA MET A 122 -11.21 -0.13 -7.44
C MET A 122 -11.85 0.98 -6.60
N ALA A 123 -11.78 2.24 -7.04
CA ALA A 123 -12.39 3.38 -6.36
C ALA A 123 -13.91 3.19 -6.18
N ARG A 124 -14.62 2.75 -7.22
CA ARG A 124 -16.06 2.46 -7.14
C ARG A 124 -16.36 1.33 -6.15
N ASN A 125 -15.55 0.27 -6.18
CA ASN A 125 -15.72 -0.87 -5.26
C ASN A 125 -15.47 -0.44 -3.81
N TRP A 126 -14.42 0.31 -3.53
CA TRP A 126 -14.17 0.84 -2.19
C TRP A 126 -15.29 1.75 -1.70
N THR A 127 -15.81 2.66 -2.55
CA THR A 127 -16.94 3.51 -2.19
C THR A 127 -18.18 2.69 -1.84
N ARG A 128 -18.46 1.64 -2.62
CA ARG A 128 -19.60 0.76 -2.38
C ARG A 128 -19.47 -0.07 -1.10
N GLU A 129 -18.25 -0.58 -0.84
CA GLU A 129 -18.01 -1.53 0.26
C GLU A 129 -17.68 -0.84 1.59
N LEU A 130 -17.00 0.31 1.54
CA LEU A 130 -16.48 0.99 2.72
C LEU A 130 -17.24 2.30 3.04
N GLY A 131 -18.03 2.83 2.10
CA GLY A 131 -18.76 4.08 2.31
C GLY A 131 -17.84 5.24 2.74
N PRO A 132 -18.07 5.84 3.92
CA PRO A 132 -17.25 6.95 4.41
C PRO A 132 -15.78 6.60 4.68
N LEU A 133 -15.47 5.32 4.82
CA LEU A 133 -14.11 4.82 5.04
C LEU A 133 -13.34 4.57 3.74
N ALA A 134 -13.96 4.72 2.59
CA ALA A 134 -13.30 4.59 1.30
C ALA A 134 -12.15 5.60 1.16
N PRO A 135 -11.11 5.29 0.35
CA PRO A 135 -10.05 6.25 0.05
C PRO A 135 -10.61 7.55 -0.53
N ARG A 136 -10.09 8.66 -0.06
CA ARG A 136 -10.40 10.00 -0.58
C ARG A 136 -9.53 10.36 -1.78
N PHE A 137 -8.36 9.72 -1.86
CA PHE A 137 -7.38 9.89 -2.92
C PHE A 137 -7.44 8.68 -3.86
N THR A 138 -8.04 8.86 -5.03
CA THR A 138 -8.25 7.81 -6.03
C THR A 138 -7.89 8.30 -7.44
N PRO A 139 -6.63 8.68 -7.71
CA PRO A 139 -6.21 9.09 -9.04
C PRO A 139 -6.30 7.89 -9.99
N HIS A 140 -6.54 8.16 -11.27
CA HIS A 140 -6.51 7.13 -12.31
C HIS A 140 -5.43 7.40 -13.34
N VAL A 141 -5.01 8.67 -13.50
CA VAL A 141 -3.85 9.05 -14.29
C VAL A 141 -2.64 9.11 -13.35
N VAL A 142 -1.72 8.18 -13.52
CA VAL A 142 -0.61 7.97 -12.60
C VAL A 142 0.69 7.70 -13.34
N ARG A 143 1.80 8.08 -12.73
CA ARG A 143 3.12 7.60 -13.11
C ARG A 143 3.37 6.27 -12.43
N ARG A 144 3.67 5.26 -13.24
CA ARG A 144 3.84 3.89 -12.78
C ARG A 144 5.31 3.53 -12.69
N TYR A 145 5.70 3.00 -11.55
CA TYR A 145 7.01 2.41 -11.32
C TYR A 145 6.85 0.93 -11.06
N ALA A 146 7.41 0.09 -11.92
CA ALA A 146 7.33 -1.37 -11.79
C ALA A 146 8.53 -1.92 -11.02
N GLY A 147 8.27 -2.74 -10.02
CA GLY A 147 9.33 -3.31 -9.16
C GLY A 147 8.78 -4.35 -8.17
N ASP A 148 9.55 -4.83 -7.24
CA ASP A 148 11.00 -4.66 -7.14
C ASP A 148 11.71 -5.62 -8.11
N LEU A 149 12.60 -5.09 -8.96
CA LEU A 149 13.35 -5.88 -9.95
C LEU A 149 14.42 -6.79 -9.31
N ALA A 150 14.75 -6.56 -8.04
CA ALA A 150 15.53 -7.50 -7.23
C ALA A 150 14.77 -8.80 -6.92
N THR A 151 13.48 -8.87 -7.29
CA THR A 151 12.61 -10.05 -7.16
C THR A 151 12.03 -10.42 -8.52
N ILE A 152 10.71 -10.66 -8.61
CA ILE A 152 10.04 -10.97 -9.89
C ILE A 152 9.49 -9.73 -10.62
N GLY A 153 9.61 -8.53 -10.05
CA GLY A 153 9.28 -7.26 -10.68
C GLY A 153 7.80 -7.07 -11.08
N LYS A 154 6.88 -7.77 -10.44
CA LYS A 154 5.43 -7.68 -10.73
C LYS A 154 4.65 -6.84 -9.74
N GLY A 155 5.33 -6.10 -8.88
CA GLY A 155 4.74 -5.07 -8.05
C GLY A 155 4.74 -3.71 -8.74
N GLU A 156 4.03 -2.75 -8.16
CA GLU A 156 3.97 -1.40 -8.69
C GLU A 156 3.82 -0.36 -7.59
N LEU A 157 4.51 0.77 -7.79
CA LEU A 157 4.32 2.01 -7.04
C LEU A 157 3.71 3.03 -8.01
N LEU A 158 2.58 3.58 -7.64
CA LEU A 158 1.79 4.52 -8.44
C LEU A 158 1.75 5.88 -7.74
N LEU A 159 2.17 6.92 -8.45
CA LEU A 159 2.11 8.30 -8.02
C LEU A 159 1.24 9.11 -8.99
N PRO A 160 0.59 10.21 -8.56
CA PRO A 160 -0.10 11.10 -9.49
C PRO A 160 0.83 11.57 -10.62
N ALA A 161 0.27 11.71 -11.81
CA ALA A 161 0.99 12.26 -12.97
C ALA A 161 1.13 13.78 -12.88
#